data_d16d2e6218edf1a4138452b6863603eb
#
_entry.id   d16d2e6218edf1a4138452b6863603eb
#
_cell.length_a   1.000
_cell.length_b   1.000
_cell.length_c   1.000
_cell.angle_alpha   90.00
_cell.angle_beta   90.00
_cell.angle_gamma   90.00
#
_symmetry.space_group_name_H-M   'P 1'
#
loop_
_entity.id
_entity.type
_entity.pdbx_description
1 polymer ?
#
loop_
_entity_poly.entity_id
_entity_poly.type
_entity_poly.pdbx_seq_one_letter_code
_entity_poly.pdbx_strand_id
1 'polypeptide(L)'
;MNAQREKSGEPPFANPRNAAAGSLRQLDPKITATRSLSIYCYQAGSIIGAEFNTLWDFLQSIQDWGLPVNHEIQIAAGIKQAVAYHRQLEAHREDLPYEIDGSVIKVNSLSLRDKVGVRSRTPRWAIAGKFKAQQATTVIHNIVASVGRTGAVTPVAKLE
;
A
#
# COMPACT_ATOMS: atom_id res chain seq x y z
N MET A 1 2.64 -5.94 -17.06
CA MET A 1 1.30 -5.47 -17.45
C MET A 1 1.36 -4.32 -18.45
N ASN A 2 2.02 -3.18 -18.16
CA ASN A 2 2.07 -2.05 -19.11
C ASN A 2 2.71 -2.41 -20.44
N ALA A 3 3.84 -3.12 -20.44
CA ALA A 3 4.49 -3.57 -21.68
C ALA A 3 3.60 -4.48 -22.58
N GLN A 4 2.64 -5.20 -21.99
CA GLN A 4 1.66 -5.98 -22.77
C GLN A 4 0.58 -5.08 -23.37
N ARG A 5 0.10 -4.10 -22.60
CA ARG A 5 -0.90 -3.13 -23.06
C ARG A 5 -0.38 -2.28 -24.22
N GLU A 6 0.85 -1.80 -24.12
CA GLU A 6 1.54 -1.07 -25.19
C GLU A 6 1.63 -1.87 -26.48
N LYS A 7 2.00 -3.17 -26.38
CA LYS A 7 2.01 -4.08 -27.52
C LYS A 7 0.63 -4.29 -28.15
N SER A 8 -0.43 -4.20 -27.35
CA SER A 8 -1.83 -4.30 -27.79
C SER A 8 -2.44 -2.97 -28.24
N GLY A 9 -1.66 -1.87 -28.22
CA GLY A 9 -2.17 -0.52 -28.55
C GLY A 9 -3.10 0.07 -27.49
N GLU A 10 -3.10 -0.50 -26.28
CA GLU A 10 -3.89 0.00 -25.16
C GLU A 10 -3.08 0.99 -24.31
N PRO A 11 -3.71 2.04 -23.76
CA PRO A 11 -3.01 2.96 -22.88
C PRO A 11 -2.49 2.24 -21.62
N PRO A 12 -1.25 2.54 -21.15
CA PRO A 12 -0.70 1.93 -19.95
C PRO A 12 -1.52 2.32 -18.72
N PHE A 13 -1.47 1.51 -17.68
CA PHE A 13 -2.01 1.88 -16.39
C PHE A 13 -1.17 3.00 -15.79
N ALA A 14 -1.81 4.09 -15.41
CA ALA A 14 -1.16 5.24 -14.81
C ALA A 14 -0.70 5.01 -13.36
N ASN A 15 -1.29 4.02 -12.68
CA ASN A 15 -1.05 3.79 -11.25
C ASN A 15 -1.21 2.29 -10.93
N PRO A 16 -0.19 1.63 -10.32
CA PRO A 16 -0.25 0.19 -10.00
C PRO A 16 -1.36 -0.16 -8.99
N ARG A 17 -1.67 0.72 -8.05
CA ARG A 17 -2.76 0.53 -7.09
C ARG A 17 -4.12 0.45 -7.79
N ASN A 18 -4.38 1.37 -8.73
CA ASN A 18 -5.62 1.39 -9.50
C ASN A 18 -5.67 0.21 -10.48
N ALA A 19 -4.54 -0.17 -11.07
CA ALA A 19 -4.42 -1.35 -11.92
C ALA A 19 -4.79 -2.62 -11.16
N ALA A 20 -4.29 -2.81 -9.94
CA ALA A 20 -4.60 -3.95 -9.08
C ALA A 20 -6.08 -3.96 -8.71
N ALA A 21 -6.63 -2.84 -8.22
CA ALA A 21 -8.04 -2.73 -7.85
C ALA A 21 -8.98 -2.97 -9.05
N GLY A 22 -8.65 -2.42 -10.22
CA GLY A 22 -9.39 -2.65 -11.45
C GLY A 22 -9.29 -4.10 -11.94
N SER A 23 -8.17 -4.76 -11.71
CA SER A 23 -7.97 -6.16 -12.07
C SER A 23 -8.83 -7.10 -11.23
N LEU A 24 -9.01 -6.84 -9.94
CA LEU A 24 -9.88 -7.62 -9.06
C LEU A 24 -11.38 -7.41 -9.35
N ARG A 25 -11.76 -6.32 -10.00
CA ARG A 25 -13.15 -5.97 -10.30
C ARG A 25 -13.60 -6.40 -11.71
N GLN A 26 -12.80 -7.18 -12.42
CA GLN A 26 -13.20 -7.69 -13.74
C GLN A 26 -14.40 -8.65 -13.61
N LEU A 27 -15.38 -8.53 -14.49
CA LEU A 27 -16.53 -9.43 -14.54
C LEU A 27 -16.12 -10.84 -14.98
N ASP A 28 -15.18 -10.93 -15.92
CA ASP A 28 -14.61 -12.21 -16.37
C ASP A 28 -13.33 -12.51 -15.58
N PRO A 29 -13.32 -13.57 -14.73
CA PRO A 29 -12.15 -13.97 -13.97
C PRO A 29 -10.96 -14.39 -14.85
N LYS A 30 -11.19 -14.77 -16.10
CA LYS A 30 -10.12 -15.09 -17.07
C LYS A 30 -9.24 -13.87 -17.34
N ILE A 31 -9.81 -12.67 -17.38
CA ILE A 31 -9.06 -11.42 -17.54
C ILE A 31 -8.17 -11.19 -16.34
N THR A 32 -8.68 -11.40 -15.12
CA THR A 32 -7.87 -11.30 -13.89
C THR A 32 -6.75 -12.33 -13.86
N ALA A 33 -6.99 -13.55 -14.30
CA ALA A 33 -6.00 -14.63 -14.35
C ALA A 33 -4.81 -14.32 -15.29
N THR A 34 -5.00 -13.47 -16.29
CA THR A 34 -3.89 -13.02 -17.17
C THR A 34 -3.01 -11.93 -16.56
N ARG A 35 -3.38 -11.40 -15.38
CA ARG A 35 -2.68 -10.29 -14.74
C ARG A 35 -1.79 -10.77 -13.60
N SER A 36 -0.53 -10.40 -13.63
CA SER A 36 0.45 -10.72 -12.58
C SER A 36 0.18 -9.87 -11.34
N LEU A 37 -0.73 -10.34 -10.50
CA LEU A 37 -1.03 -9.72 -9.21
C LEU A 37 -0.26 -10.43 -8.11
N SER A 38 0.17 -9.66 -7.10
CA SER A 38 0.76 -10.16 -5.85
C SER A 38 -0.05 -9.68 -4.66
N ILE A 39 0.04 -10.42 -3.55
CA ILE A 39 -0.63 -10.10 -2.30
C ILE A 39 0.37 -10.15 -1.16
N TYR A 40 0.20 -9.29 -0.17
CA TYR A 40 0.89 -9.37 1.12
C TYR A 40 -0.12 -9.34 2.26
N CYS A 41 0.02 -10.30 3.16
CA CYS A 41 -0.75 -10.37 4.40
C CYS A 41 -0.02 -9.57 5.48
N TYR A 42 -0.68 -8.62 6.13
CA TYR A 42 -0.05 -7.71 7.09
C TYR A 42 -0.80 -7.56 8.41
N GLN A 43 -1.99 -8.12 8.49
CA GLN A 43 -2.83 -8.06 9.68
C GLN A 43 -3.98 -9.05 9.55
N ALA A 44 -4.40 -9.63 10.67
CA ALA A 44 -5.64 -10.42 10.74
C ALA A 44 -6.85 -9.53 11.06
N GLY A 45 -8.02 -10.03 10.69
CA GLY A 45 -9.27 -9.60 11.26
C GLY A 45 -9.56 -10.36 12.55
N SER A 46 -10.60 -11.22 12.57
CA SER A 46 -10.87 -12.12 13.69
C SER A 46 -10.02 -13.38 13.57
N ILE A 47 -9.45 -13.86 14.68
CA ILE A 47 -8.68 -15.11 14.76
C ILE A 47 -9.43 -16.04 15.68
N ILE A 48 -9.63 -17.31 15.26
CA ILE A 48 -10.23 -18.36 16.06
C ILE A 48 -9.28 -19.55 16.05
N GLY A 49 -9.00 -20.13 17.22
CA GLY A 49 -8.18 -21.32 17.37
C GLY A 49 -6.68 -21.07 17.47
N ALA A 50 -6.25 -19.81 17.49
CA ALA A 50 -4.86 -19.42 17.76
C ALA A 50 -4.82 -18.10 18.53
N GLU A 51 -3.78 -17.94 19.38
CA GLU A 51 -3.52 -16.72 20.14
C GLU A 51 -2.09 -16.25 19.87
N PHE A 52 -1.91 -14.94 19.77
CA PHE A 52 -0.61 -14.30 19.54
C PHE A 52 -0.40 -13.16 20.54
N ASN A 53 0.81 -13.04 21.06
CA ASN A 53 1.17 -11.95 21.96
C ASN A 53 1.60 -10.70 21.19
N THR A 54 2.21 -10.89 20.02
CA THR A 54 2.73 -9.81 19.19
C THR A 54 2.29 -9.93 17.73
N LEU A 55 2.29 -8.80 17.02
CA LEU A 55 2.10 -8.80 15.58
C LEU A 55 3.19 -9.59 14.86
N TRP A 56 4.42 -9.53 15.37
CA TRP A 56 5.54 -10.26 14.80
C TRP A 56 5.31 -11.77 14.82
N ASP A 57 4.92 -12.33 15.98
CA ASP A 57 4.62 -13.75 16.11
C ASP A 57 3.52 -14.20 15.14
N PHE A 58 2.48 -13.37 15.02
CA PHE A 58 1.42 -13.60 14.03
C PHE A 58 1.97 -13.63 12.59
N LEU A 59 2.80 -12.64 12.21
CA LEU A 59 3.35 -12.57 10.85
C LEU A 59 4.29 -13.74 10.54
N GLN A 60 5.11 -14.19 11.50
CA GLN A 60 5.93 -15.37 11.34
C GLN A 60 5.05 -16.61 11.14
N SER A 61 4.01 -16.80 11.97
CA SER A 61 3.12 -17.94 11.86
C SER A 61 2.38 -18.02 10.52
N ILE A 62 1.87 -16.90 10.01
CA ILE A 62 1.21 -16.92 8.70
C ILE A 62 2.19 -17.16 7.55
N GLN A 63 3.44 -16.76 7.70
CA GLN A 63 4.51 -17.08 6.75
C GLN A 63 4.83 -18.58 6.77
N ASP A 64 4.91 -19.20 7.95
CA ASP A 64 5.08 -20.64 8.11
C ASP A 64 3.90 -21.44 7.52
N TRP A 65 2.70 -20.86 7.52
CA TRP A 65 1.51 -21.41 6.86
C TRP A 65 1.50 -21.18 5.34
N GLY A 66 2.53 -20.57 4.78
CA GLY A 66 2.67 -20.34 3.35
C GLY A 66 1.98 -19.09 2.84
N LEU A 67 1.50 -18.19 3.72
CA LEU A 67 0.92 -16.90 3.31
C LEU A 67 2.03 -15.87 3.08
N PRO A 68 1.98 -15.09 1.99
CA PRO A 68 3.03 -14.12 1.69
C PRO A 68 2.98 -12.93 2.65
N VAL A 69 4.11 -12.67 3.30
CA VAL A 69 4.36 -11.51 4.16
C VAL A 69 5.44 -10.65 3.50
N ASN A 70 5.32 -9.34 3.63
CA ASN A 70 6.30 -8.43 3.07
C ASN A 70 7.67 -8.61 3.77
N HIS A 71 8.73 -8.77 2.97
CA HIS A 71 10.10 -8.99 3.48
C HIS A 71 10.72 -7.74 4.12
N GLU A 72 10.18 -6.56 3.82
CA GLU A 72 10.64 -5.28 4.37
C GLU A 72 10.10 -5.01 5.79
N ILE A 73 9.40 -5.97 6.42
CA ILE A 73 8.91 -5.79 7.79
C ILE A 73 10.04 -6.04 8.79
N GLN A 74 10.23 -5.11 9.72
CA GLN A 74 11.24 -5.21 10.77
C GLN A 74 10.67 -4.83 12.14
N ILE A 75 11.26 -5.40 13.20
CA ILE A 75 11.03 -4.96 14.57
C ILE A 75 11.98 -3.79 14.86
N ALA A 76 11.45 -2.72 15.47
CA ALA A 76 12.23 -1.62 15.98
C ALA A 76 12.18 -1.59 17.51
N ALA A 77 13.32 -1.51 18.17
CA ALA A 77 13.42 -1.42 19.64
C ALA A 77 12.93 -0.08 20.21
N GLY A 78 12.62 0.90 19.35
CA GLY A 78 12.09 2.19 19.75
C GLY A 78 12.03 3.19 18.60
N ILE A 79 11.55 4.40 18.91
CA ILE A 79 11.26 5.40 17.88
C ILE A 79 12.48 5.80 17.05
N LYS A 80 13.67 5.87 17.65
CA LYS A 80 14.90 6.21 16.91
C LYS A 80 15.20 5.20 15.81
N GLN A 81 15.09 3.90 16.12
CA GLN A 81 15.32 2.84 15.15
C GLN A 81 14.21 2.82 14.09
N ALA A 82 12.94 3.02 14.48
CA ALA A 82 11.82 3.11 13.54
C ALA A 82 11.99 4.27 12.55
N VAL A 83 12.46 5.44 13.02
CA VAL A 83 12.74 6.60 12.15
C VAL A 83 13.94 6.34 11.23
N ALA A 84 14.98 5.69 11.74
CA ALA A 84 16.14 5.32 10.93
C ALA A 84 15.74 4.35 9.80
N TYR A 85 14.94 3.34 10.13
CA TYR A 85 14.41 2.41 9.14
C TYR A 85 13.51 3.09 8.10
N HIS A 86 12.62 4.01 8.53
CA HIS A 86 11.78 4.78 7.61
C HIS A 86 12.62 5.56 6.57
N ARG A 87 13.72 6.20 7.01
CA ARG A 87 14.63 6.93 6.12
C ARG A 87 15.42 5.98 5.19
N GLN A 88 15.83 4.84 5.69
CA GLN A 88 16.48 3.81 4.88
C GLN A 88 15.52 3.32 3.79
N LEU A 89 14.28 3.02 4.14
CA LEU A 89 13.26 2.57 3.18
C LEU A 89 12.94 3.64 2.13
N GLU A 90 12.90 4.92 2.51
CA GLU A 90 12.76 6.04 1.58
C GLU A 90 13.91 6.09 0.56
N ALA A 91 15.15 5.84 1.01
CA ALA A 91 16.33 5.85 0.15
C ALA A 91 16.36 4.69 -0.86
N HIS A 92 15.77 3.55 -0.53
CA HIS A 92 15.77 2.33 -1.36
C HIS A 92 14.43 2.07 -2.06
N ARG A 93 13.47 3.01 -2.00
CA ARG A 93 12.13 2.78 -2.53
C ARG A 93 12.08 2.45 -4.03
N GLU A 94 13.04 2.94 -4.80
CA GLU A 94 13.15 2.71 -6.25
C GLU A 94 13.66 1.30 -6.58
N ASP A 95 14.32 0.62 -5.62
CA ASP A 95 14.85 -0.73 -5.78
C ASP A 95 13.79 -1.81 -5.51
N LEU A 96 12.64 -1.43 -4.95
CA LEU A 96 11.58 -2.37 -4.63
C LEU A 96 10.79 -2.78 -5.87
N PRO A 97 10.34 -4.05 -5.97
CA PRO A 97 9.52 -4.53 -7.09
C PRO A 97 8.08 -3.99 -7.08
N TYR A 98 7.75 -3.08 -6.19
CA TYR A 98 6.44 -2.41 -6.04
C TYR A 98 6.62 -1.01 -5.50
N GLU A 99 5.69 -0.12 -5.85
CA GLU A 99 5.73 1.27 -5.39
C GLU A 99 5.26 1.40 -3.94
N ILE A 100 5.96 2.25 -3.19
CA ILE A 100 5.60 2.63 -1.82
C ILE A 100 5.63 4.15 -1.67
N ASP A 101 4.75 4.68 -0.83
CA ASP A 101 4.63 6.11 -0.52
C ASP A 101 4.96 6.43 0.95
N GLY A 102 5.33 5.41 1.71
CA GLY A 102 5.67 5.53 3.12
C GLY A 102 5.77 4.19 3.84
N SER A 103 5.96 4.26 5.14
CA SER A 103 5.95 3.11 6.04
C SER A 103 4.87 3.26 7.11
N VAL A 104 4.42 2.15 7.69
CA VAL A 104 3.48 2.14 8.82
C VAL A 104 4.18 1.55 10.04
N ILE A 105 4.34 2.37 11.07
CA ILE A 105 4.89 1.97 12.35
C ILE A 105 3.74 1.56 13.26
N LYS A 106 3.81 0.36 13.81
CA LYS A 106 2.76 -0.22 14.64
C LYS A 106 3.32 -0.67 15.98
N VAL A 107 2.55 -0.51 17.06
CA VAL A 107 2.87 -1.15 18.34
C VAL A 107 2.85 -2.67 18.15
N ASN A 108 3.94 -3.35 18.51
CA ASN A 108 4.07 -4.80 18.28
C ASN A 108 3.21 -5.62 19.24
N SER A 109 3.16 -5.29 20.54
CA SER A 109 2.35 -5.99 21.54
C SER A 109 0.85 -5.82 21.27
N LEU A 110 0.12 -6.93 21.11
CA LEU A 110 -1.33 -6.91 20.87
C LEU A 110 -2.09 -6.44 22.12
N SER A 111 -1.68 -6.86 23.31
CA SER A 111 -2.29 -6.42 24.56
C SER A 111 -2.13 -4.91 24.81
N LEU A 112 -1.02 -4.31 24.36
CA LEU A 112 -0.87 -2.87 24.41
C LEU A 112 -1.75 -2.15 23.39
N ARG A 113 -2.01 -2.74 22.22
CA ARG A 113 -2.96 -2.16 21.24
C ARG A 113 -4.36 -2.04 21.82
N ASP A 114 -4.81 -3.07 22.54
CA ASP A 114 -6.13 -3.07 23.20
C ASP A 114 -6.21 -1.96 24.25
N LYS A 115 -5.15 -1.77 25.04
CA LYS A 115 -5.08 -0.70 26.06
C LYS A 115 -5.06 0.69 25.44
N VAL A 116 -4.33 0.89 24.34
CA VAL A 116 -4.23 2.18 23.63
C VAL A 116 -5.52 2.48 22.87
N GLY A 117 -6.15 1.45 22.35
CA GLY A 117 -7.46 1.48 21.71
C GLY A 117 -7.49 2.16 20.34
N VAL A 118 -8.71 2.52 19.95
CA VAL A 118 -9.02 3.14 18.66
C VAL A 118 -9.76 4.45 18.90
N ARG A 119 -9.47 5.48 18.13
CA ARG A 119 -10.20 6.75 18.15
C ARG A 119 -11.03 6.88 16.88
N SER A 120 -12.35 6.85 17.02
CA SER A 120 -13.27 6.87 15.87
C SER A 120 -12.96 5.71 14.91
N ARG A 121 -12.34 5.98 13.75
CA ARG A 121 -11.95 4.97 12.75
C ARG A 121 -10.44 4.80 12.63
N THR A 122 -9.66 5.43 13.51
CA THR A 122 -8.20 5.47 13.43
C THR A 122 -7.58 4.74 14.61
N PRO A 123 -6.72 3.73 14.39
CA PRO A 123 -6.02 3.06 15.47
C PRO A 123 -5.00 4.02 16.11
N ARG A 124 -4.96 4.05 17.44
CA ARG A 124 -3.97 4.85 18.19
C ARG A 124 -2.61 4.16 18.30
N TRP A 125 -2.55 2.88 17.96
CA TRP A 125 -1.36 2.03 18.00
C TRP A 125 -0.62 1.95 16.66
N ALA A 126 -1.04 2.71 15.65
CA ALA A 126 -0.38 2.75 14.35
C ALA A 126 -0.25 4.19 13.83
N ILE A 127 0.88 4.48 13.20
CA ILE A 127 1.15 5.76 12.54
C ILE A 127 1.75 5.51 11.16
N ALA A 128 1.27 6.22 10.16
CA ALA A 128 1.85 6.22 8.83
C ALA A 128 2.88 7.36 8.70
N GLY A 129 4.12 7.01 8.38
CA GLY A 129 5.14 7.96 7.92
C GLY A 129 5.12 8.01 6.40
N LYS A 130 4.80 9.16 5.83
CA LYS A 130 4.84 9.36 4.38
C LYS A 130 6.23 9.83 3.95
N PHE A 131 6.70 9.33 2.80
CA PHE A 131 7.92 9.82 2.16
C PHE A 131 7.72 11.20 1.58
N LYS A 132 8.82 11.87 1.30
CA LYS A 132 8.77 13.12 0.55
C LYS A 132 8.15 12.86 -0.83
N ALA A 133 7.25 13.76 -1.25
CA ALA A 133 6.68 13.69 -2.58
C ALA A 133 7.76 13.80 -3.65
N GLN A 134 7.66 12.97 -4.68
CA GLN A 134 8.47 13.17 -5.88
C GLN A 134 8.03 14.45 -6.57
N GLN A 135 9.02 15.24 -7.00
CA GLN A 135 8.78 16.48 -7.72
C GLN A 135 9.29 16.30 -9.15
N ALA A 136 8.48 16.74 -10.10
CA ALA A 136 8.84 16.78 -11.50
C ALA A 136 8.41 18.13 -12.07
N THR A 137 9.15 18.63 -13.05
CA THR A 137 8.79 19.82 -13.82
C THR A 137 8.09 19.37 -15.10
N THR A 138 6.98 20.03 -15.43
CA THR A 138 6.21 19.74 -16.64
C THR A 138 5.57 21.02 -17.15
N VAL A 139 5.04 20.99 -18.37
CA VAL A 139 4.31 22.09 -18.99
C VAL A 139 2.82 21.84 -18.87
N ILE A 140 2.07 22.85 -18.43
CA ILE A 140 0.60 22.79 -18.42
C ILE A 140 0.11 23.20 -19.82
N HIS A 141 -0.47 22.25 -20.55
CA HIS A 141 -1.06 22.54 -21.87
C HIS A 141 -2.44 23.16 -21.76
N ASN A 142 -3.25 22.75 -20.81
CA ASN A 142 -4.61 23.25 -20.65
C ASN A 142 -5.16 22.94 -19.24
N ILE A 143 -6.17 23.70 -18.81
CA ILE A 143 -6.94 23.43 -17.61
C ILE A 143 -8.41 23.22 -18.03
N VAL A 144 -8.94 22.04 -17.76
CA VAL A 144 -10.32 21.67 -18.12
C VAL A 144 -11.15 21.46 -16.86
N ALA A 145 -12.43 21.80 -16.93
CA ALA A 145 -13.38 21.49 -15.88
C ALA A 145 -13.76 19.99 -15.97
N SER A 146 -13.54 19.24 -14.91
CA SER A 146 -13.98 17.85 -14.76
C SER A 146 -15.14 17.79 -13.78
N VAL A 147 -16.23 17.10 -14.17
CA VAL A 147 -17.40 16.94 -13.32
C VAL A 147 -17.33 15.56 -12.65
N GLY A 148 -17.25 15.54 -11.33
CA GLY A 148 -17.26 14.30 -10.55
C GLY A 148 -18.65 13.65 -10.48
N ARG A 149 -18.70 12.42 -9.98
CA ARG A 149 -19.96 11.64 -9.84
C ARG A 149 -21.04 12.35 -9.03
N THR A 150 -20.68 13.20 -8.11
CA THR A 150 -21.58 13.99 -7.24
C THR A 150 -21.96 15.35 -7.84
N GLY A 151 -21.55 15.65 -9.09
CA GLY A 151 -21.75 16.96 -9.71
C GLY A 151 -20.72 18.03 -9.32
N ALA A 152 -19.79 17.71 -8.41
CA ALA A 152 -18.71 18.65 -8.07
C ALA A 152 -17.79 18.88 -9.26
N VAL A 153 -17.53 20.16 -9.56
CA VAL A 153 -16.64 20.58 -10.64
C VAL A 153 -15.23 20.79 -10.09
N THR A 154 -14.25 20.12 -10.68
CA THR A 154 -12.84 20.21 -10.27
C THR A 154 -11.99 20.64 -11.46
N PRO A 155 -11.13 21.67 -11.34
CA PRO A 155 -10.16 21.99 -12.37
C PRO A 155 -9.10 20.92 -12.48
N VAL A 156 -8.84 20.44 -13.70
CA VAL A 156 -7.83 19.40 -13.99
C VAL A 156 -6.83 19.98 -15.00
N ALA A 157 -5.56 20.04 -14.61
CA ALA A 157 -4.49 20.42 -15.50
C ALA A 157 -4.14 19.23 -16.42
N LYS A 158 -4.07 19.49 -17.72
CA LYS A 158 -3.48 18.59 -18.72
C LYS A 158 -2.01 18.95 -18.85
N LEU A 159 -1.17 17.99 -18.51
CA LEU A 159 0.27 18.12 -18.51
C LEU A 159 0.87 17.50 -19.79
N GLU A 160 2.09 17.91 -20.10
CA GLU A 160 2.90 17.29 -21.15
C GLU A 160 3.18 15.83 -20.86
#